data_1470be22d290df5fccd33e8baf5582e0
#
_entry.id   1470be22d290df5fccd33e8baf5582e0
#
_cell.length_a   1.000
_cell.length_b   1.000
_cell.length_c   1.000
_cell.angle_alpha   90.00
_cell.angle_beta   90.00
_cell.angle_gamma   90.00
#
_symmetry.space_group_name_H-M   'P 1'
#
loop_
_entity.id
_entity.type
_entity.pdbx_description
1 polymer ?
#
loop_
_entity_poly.entity_id
_entity_poly.type
_entity_poly.pdbx_seq_one_letter_code
_entity_poly.pdbx_strand_id
1 'polypeptide(L)'
;MERTEFDRFADEYAQQHARNIRVSGETPEYFARYKVQDVARLCAARMPARILDFGAGVGASVPHWRAAFPYSSLTCVDVSSRSLAIASERFAQAAEYRVFDGVTLPFAAGSFDLVFAACVFHHIDAMRQVPLLRELRRVLAEDGRLFMFEHNPLNPLTRHAVNTCPFDENALLISAPGKNTL
;
A
#
# COMPACT_ATOMS: atom_id res chain seq x y z
N MET A 1 -3.78 -9.80 -11.07
CA MET A 1 -2.34 -10.07 -11.21
C MET A 1 -1.98 -11.33 -10.44
N GLU A 2 -1.19 -12.22 -11.00
CA GLU A 2 -0.80 -13.46 -10.34
C GLU A 2 0.43 -13.22 -9.44
N ARG A 3 0.52 -13.99 -8.33
CA ARG A 3 1.61 -13.92 -7.34
C ARG A 3 3.01 -13.99 -7.98
N THR A 4 3.17 -14.82 -9.01
CA THR A 4 4.41 -15.02 -9.77
C THR A 4 4.85 -13.77 -10.54
N GLU A 5 3.93 -12.90 -10.91
CA GLU A 5 4.21 -11.68 -11.64
C GLU A 5 4.88 -10.63 -10.73
N PHE A 6 4.38 -10.46 -9.49
CA PHE A 6 5.01 -9.58 -8.50
C PHE A 6 6.39 -10.06 -8.06
N ASP A 7 6.58 -11.37 -7.87
CA ASP A 7 7.87 -11.94 -7.50
C ASP A 7 8.94 -11.68 -8.59
N ARG A 8 8.53 -11.72 -9.86
CA ARG A 8 9.42 -11.49 -11.00
C ARG A 8 9.96 -10.06 -11.07
N PHE A 9 9.16 -9.09 -10.68
CA PHE A 9 9.50 -7.68 -10.78
C PHE A 9 10.10 -7.09 -9.49
N ALA A 10 10.09 -7.83 -8.39
CA ALA A 10 10.51 -7.31 -7.09
C ALA A 10 11.94 -6.72 -7.09
N ASP A 11 12.87 -7.34 -7.81
CA ASP A 11 14.27 -6.90 -7.88
C ASP A 11 14.45 -5.64 -8.75
N GLU A 12 13.60 -5.42 -9.75
CA GLU A 12 13.64 -4.27 -10.67
C GLU A 12 12.70 -3.13 -10.26
N TYR A 13 11.80 -3.39 -9.31
CA TYR A 13 10.72 -2.49 -8.94
C TYR A 13 11.20 -1.06 -8.65
N ALA A 14 12.23 -0.90 -7.84
CA ALA A 14 12.74 0.41 -7.46
C ALA A 14 13.28 1.21 -8.65
N GLN A 15 13.94 0.54 -9.60
CA GLN A 15 14.51 1.19 -10.79
C GLN A 15 13.43 1.57 -11.81
N GLN A 16 12.47 0.69 -12.03
CA GLN A 16 11.39 0.94 -12.99
C GLN A 16 10.44 2.00 -12.45
N HIS A 17 10.06 1.94 -11.17
CA HIS A 17 9.24 2.96 -10.53
C HIS A 17 9.91 4.34 -10.60
N ALA A 18 11.22 4.43 -10.33
CA ALA A 18 11.97 5.69 -10.47
C ALA A 18 11.97 6.25 -11.91
N ARG A 19 12.01 5.38 -12.93
CA ARG A 19 11.92 5.80 -14.34
C ARG A 19 10.54 6.36 -14.68
N ASN A 20 9.47 5.69 -14.22
CA ASN A 20 8.09 6.02 -14.58
C ASN A 20 7.62 7.34 -13.98
N ILE A 21 8.05 7.67 -12.74
CA ILE A 21 7.66 8.91 -12.08
C ILE A 21 8.59 10.10 -12.41
N ARG A 22 9.65 9.88 -13.21
CA ARG A 22 10.64 10.92 -13.56
C ARG A 22 10.01 12.18 -14.16
N VAL A 23 8.89 12.02 -14.86
CA VAL A 23 8.13 13.14 -15.45
C VAL A 23 7.54 14.07 -14.33
N SER A 24 7.28 13.54 -13.13
CA SER A 24 6.82 14.36 -12.01
C SER A 24 7.90 15.21 -11.35
N GLY A 25 9.18 14.92 -11.63
CA GLY A 25 10.33 15.55 -10.96
C GLY A 25 10.61 15.00 -9.56
N GLU A 26 9.82 14.03 -9.08
CA GLU A 26 9.88 13.48 -7.74
C GLU A 26 10.42 12.02 -7.74
N THR A 27 10.75 11.51 -6.56
CA THR A 27 11.24 10.15 -6.36
C THR A 27 10.17 9.23 -5.77
N PRO A 28 10.28 7.89 -5.92
CA PRO A 28 9.40 6.94 -5.23
C PRO A 28 9.34 7.17 -3.71
N GLU A 29 10.48 7.51 -3.12
CA GLU A 29 10.61 7.83 -1.70
C GLU A 29 9.79 9.06 -1.29
N TYR A 30 9.76 10.10 -2.13
CA TYR A 30 8.92 11.28 -1.91
C TYR A 30 7.45 10.88 -1.77
N PHE A 31 6.93 10.05 -2.69
CA PHE A 31 5.54 9.61 -2.66
C PHE A 31 5.22 8.72 -1.45
N ALA A 32 6.13 7.82 -1.07
CA ALA A 32 5.95 6.99 0.13
C ALA A 32 5.92 7.87 1.40
N ARG A 33 6.87 8.80 1.52
CA ARG A 33 6.94 9.75 2.63
C ARG A 33 5.69 10.63 2.72
N TYR A 34 5.30 11.25 1.61
CA TYR A 34 4.13 12.12 1.54
C TYR A 34 2.86 11.43 2.04
N LYS A 35 2.58 10.22 1.56
CA LYS A 35 1.38 9.47 1.96
C LYS A 35 1.37 9.18 3.46
N VAL A 36 2.49 8.73 4.02
CA VAL A 36 2.60 8.46 5.46
C VAL A 36 2.49 9.74 6.30
N GLN A 37 3.07 10.85 5.85
CA GLN A 37 2.94 12.14 6.53
C GLN A 37 1.50 12.66 6.52
N ASP A 38 0.76 12.43 5.45
CA ASP A 38 -0.65 12.80 5.34
C ASP A 38 -1.49 12.00 6.35
N VAL A 39 -1.25 10.69 6.44
CA VAL A 39 -1.87 9.84 7.46
C VAL A 39 -1.51 10.30 8.87
N ALA A 40 -0.25 10.63 9.14
CA ALA A 40 0.18 11.10 10.46
C ALA A 40 -0.53 12.40 10.88
N ARG A 41 -0.68 13.33 9.94
CA ARG A 41 -1.44 14.57 10.16
C ARG A 41 -2.90 14.29 10.52
N LEU A 42 -3.55 13.37 9.80
CA LEU A 42 -4.94 13.00 10.02
C LEU A 42 -5.16 12.17 11.30
N CYS A 43 -4.10 11.51 11.80
CA CYS A 43 -4.11 10.73 13.03
C CYS A 43 -3.59 11.49 14.26
N ALA A 44 -3.21 12.77 14.14
CA ALA A 44 -2.58 13.54 15.23
C ALA A 44 -3.39 13.57 16.53
N ALA A 45 -4.73 13.57 16.44
CA ALA A 45 -5.62 13.55 17.61
C ALA A 45 -5.72 12.16 18.27
N ARG A 46 -5.44 11.10 17.53
CA ARG A 46 -5.50 9.71 18.01
C ARG A 46 -4.49 8.88 17.26
N MET A 47 -3.34 8.66 17.88
CA MET A 47 -2.25 7.87 17.31
C MET A 47 -2.61 6.38 17.31
N PRO A 48 -2.45 5.66 16.19
CA PRO A 48 -2.68 4.23 16.14
C PRO A 48 -1.57 3.49 16.88
N ALA A 49 -1.92 2.46 17.66
CA ALA A 49 -0.96 1.58 18.31
C ALA A 49 -0.52 0.44 17.37
N ARG A 50 -1.42 0.00 16.48
CA ARG A 50 -1.23 -1.17 15.61
C ARG A 50 -1.55 -0.77 14.17
N ILE A 51 -0.54 -0.81 13.30
CA ILE A 51 -0.62 -0.40 11.89
C ILE A 51 -0.43 -1.62 11.00
N LEU A 52 -1.31 -1.78 10.03
CA LEU A 52 -1.17 -2.71 8.91
C LEU A 52 -0.85 -1.92 7.62
N ASP A 53 0.29 -2.20 7.02
CA ASP A 53 0.66 -1.76 5.67
C ASP A 53 0.32 -2.88 4.67
N PHE A 54 -0.80 -2.72 3.95
CA PHE A 54 -1.35 -3.70 3.02
C PHE A 54 -0.81 -3.47 1.61
N GLY A 55 -0.18 -4.49 1.05
CA GLY A 55 0.54 -4.39 -0.22
C GLY A 55 1.85 -3.62 -0.07
N ALA A 56 2.60 -3.92 1.01
CA ALA A 56 3.80 -3.17 1.40
C ALA A 56 4.97 -3.29 0.39
N GLY A 57 4.92 -4.27 -0.52
CA GLY A 57 5.95 -4.51 -1.51
C GLY A 57 7.34 -4.64 -0.88
N VAL A 58 8.31 -3.92 -1.43
CA VAL A 58 9.71 -3.89 -0.95
C VAL A 58 9.93 -2.98 0.28
N GLY A 59 8.87 -2.55 0.95
CA GLY A 59 8.91 -1.83 2.22
C GLY A 59 9.29 -0.35 2.12
N ALA A 60 9.03 0.32 0.98
CA ALA A 60 9.40 1.72 0.78
C ALA A 60 8.79 2.69 1.81
N SER A 61 7.63 2.36 2.40
CA SER A 61 6.92 3.13 3.43
C SER A 61 7.50 2.93 4.84
N VAL A 62 8.20 1.82 5.11
CA VAL A 62 8.64 1.39 6.45
C VAL A 62 9.44 2.46 7.20
N PRO A 63 10.49 3.10 6.64
CA PRO A 63 11.24 4.14 7.35
C PRO A 63 10.37 5.35 7.71
N HIS A 64 9.39 5.66 6.88
CA HIS A 64 8.47 6.79 7.11
C HIS A 64 7.46 6.48 8.20
N TRP A 65 6.97 5.22 8.27
CA TRP A 65 6.16 4.74 9.39
C TRP A 65 6.91 4.84 10.72
N ARG A 66 8.17 4.39 10.75
CA ARG A 66 9.00 4.48 11.96
C ARG A 66 9.25 5.92 12.40
N ALA A 67 9.47 6.82 11.45
CA ALA A 67 9.66 8.23 11.75
C ALA A 67 8.38 8.91 12.27
N ALA A 68 7.21 8.60 11.69
CA ALA A 68 5.95 9.23 12.05
C ALA A 68 5.30 8.58 13.30
N PHE A 69 5.47 7.25 13.49
CA PHE A 69 4.82 6.46 14.54
C PHE A 69 5.83 5.53 15.23
N PRO A 70 6.80 6.09 15.97
CA PRO A 70 7.93 5.32 16.52
C PRO A 70 7.52 4.25 17.53
N TYR A 71 6.38 4.41 18.18
CA TYR A 71 5.90 3.48 19.23
C TYR A 71 4.80 2.52 18.75
N SER A 72 4.33 2.67 17.52
CA SER A 72 3.31 1.78 16.97
C SER A 72 3.93 0.45 16.53
N SER A 73 3.22 -0.65 16.68
CA SER A 73 3.56 -1.88 15.97
C SER A 73 3.23 -1.71 14.49
N LEU A 74 4.13 -2.14 13.60
CA LEU A 74 3.95 -2.11 12.16
C LEU A 74 4.01 -3.54 11.62
N THR A 75 2.96 -3.93 10.94
CA THR A 75 2.90 -5.19 10.19
C THR A 75 2.78 -4.87 8.71
N CYS A 76 3.68 -5.40 7.91
CA CYS A 76 3.69 -5.32 6.45
C CYS A 76 3.16 -6.63 5.87
N VAL A 77 2.16 -6.56 4.99
CA VAL A 77 1.61 -7.73 4.32
C VAL A 77 1.63 -7.55 2.81
N ASP A 78 1.99 -8.62 2.10
CA ASP A 78 1.98 -8.66 0.63
C ASP A 78 1.72 -10.09 0.16
N VAL A 79 1.30 -10.26 -1.09
CA VAL A 79 1.17 -11.56 -1.75
C VAL A 79 2.52 -12.06 -2.28
N SER A 80 3.45 -11.15 -2.56
CA SER A 80 4.80 -11.45 -3.04
C SER A 80 5.73 -11.76 -1.87
N SER A 81 6.11 -13.02 -1.74
CA SER A 81 7.11 -13.44 -0.77
C SER A 81 8.49 -12.84 -1.07
N ARG A 82 8.83 -12.63 -2.35
CA ARG A 82 10.09 -12.03 -2.77
C ARG A 82 10.19 -10.56 -2.35
N SER A 83 9.12 -9.78 -2.59
CA SER A 83 9.06 -8.39 -2.17
C SER A 83 9.22 -8.23 -0.66
N LEU A 84 8.54 -9.06 0.12
CA LEU A 84 8.66 -9.04 1.59
C LEU A 84 10.03 -9.51 2.07
N ALA A 85 10.68 -10.45 1.38
CA ALA A 85 12.06 -10.84 1.70
C ALA A 85 13.01 -9.65 1.56
N ILE A 86 12.91 -8.89 0.45
CA ILE A 86 13.69 -7.66 0.24
C ILE A 86 13.38 -6.62 1.33
N ALA A 87 12.10 -6.41 1.66
CA ALA A 87 11.68 -5.48 2.71
C ALA A 87 12.27 -5.88 4.07
N SER A 88 12.20 -7.16 4.41
CA SER A 88 12.74 -7.71 5.66
C SER A 88 14.26 -7.60 5.74
N GLU A 89 14.98 -7.83 4.64
CA GLU A 89 16.43 -7.64 4.56
C GLU A 89 16.84 -6.19 4.80
N ARG A 90 16.09 -5.25 4.21
CA ARG A 90 16.37 -3.81 4.32
C ARG A 90 15.99 -3.23 5.69
N PHE A 91 14.93 -3.74 6.31
CA PHE A 91 14.28 -3.12 7.47
C PHE A 91 13.91 -4.14 8.57
N ALA A 92 14.75 -5.16 8.81
CA ALA A 92 14.49 -6.34 9.62
C ALA A 92 13.78 -6.08 10.97
N GLN A 93 14.25 -5.09 11.73
CA GLN A 93 13.72 -4.76 13.08
C GLN A 93 12.59 -3.73 13.04
N ALA A 94 12.26 -3.20 11.87
CA ALA A 94 11.35 -2.08 11.76
C ALA A 94 9.87 -2.49 11.60
N ALA A 95 9.60 -3.72 11.19
CA ALA A 95 8.24 -4.21 10.97
C ALA A 95 8.17 -5.74 11.11
N GLU A 96 6.97 -6.26 11.30
CA GLU A 96 6.65 -7.66 11.09
C GLU A 96 6.23 -7.85 9.61
N TYR A 97 6.71 -8.91 8.96
CA TYR A 97 6.44 -9.20 7.55
C TYR A 97 5.66 -10.50 7.41
N ARG A 98 4.50 -10.45 6.76
CA ARG A 98 3.60 -11.60 6.60
C ARG A 98 3.13 -11.73 5.15
N VAL A 99 3.39 -12.87 4.54
CA VAL A 99 2.81 -13.24 3.24
C VAL A 99 1.36 -13.65 3.46
N PHE A 100 0.46 -13.24 2.55
CA PHE A 100 -0.92 -13.71 2.54
C PHE A 100 -1.29 -14.28 1.17
N ASP A 101 -2.38 -15.03 1.11
CA ASP A 101 -2.81 -15.78 -0.09
C ASP A 101 -3.54 -14.92 -1.14
N GLY A 102 -3.70 -13.62 -0.85
CA GLY A 102 -4.46 -12.69 -1.70
C GLY A 102 -5.98 -12.78 -1.50
N VAL A 103 -6.45 -13.55 -0.52
CA VAL A 103 -7.87 -13.76 -0.22
C VAL A 103 -8.17 -13.43 1.23
N THR A 104 -7.47 -14.09 2.18
CA THR A 104 -7.73 -13.99 3.61
C THR A 104 -6.49 -13.51 4.34
N LEU A 105 -6.63 -12.46 5.13
CA LEU A 105 -5.55 -11.95 5.97
C LEU A 105 -5.35 -12.84 7.20
N PRO A 106 -4.10 -13.25 7.52
CA PRO A 106 -3.82 -14.17 8.62
C PRO A 106 -3.86 -13.48 9.99
N PHE A 107 -4.88 -12.64 10.23
CA PHE A 107 -5.06 -11.88 11.46
C PHE A 107 -6.48 -12.01 11.99
N ALA A 108 -6.64 -11.92 13.32
CA ALA A 108 -7.95 -11.87 13.96
C ALA A 108 -8.73 -10.60 13.61
N ALA A 109 -10.04 -10.61 13.76
CA ALA A 109 -10.86 -9.40 13.64
C ALA A 109 -10.41 -8.33 14.66
N GLY A 110 -10.40 -7.06 14.24
CA GLY A 110 -10.03 -5.95 15.11
C GLY A 110 -8.56 -5.88 15.51
N SER A 111 -7.66 -6.53 14.76
CA SER A 111 -6.23 -6.58 15.08
C SER A 111 -5.50 -5.25 14.89
N PHE A 112 -6.03 -4.33 14.07
CA PHE A 112 -5.33 -3.10 13.70
C PHE A 112 -6.17 -1.86 13.95
N ASP A 113 -5.53 -0.79 14.41
CA ASP A 113 -6.15 0.51 14.60
C ASP A 113 -6.09 1.36 13.33
N LEU A 114 -5.14 1.05 12.46
CA LEU A 114 -4.95 1.68 11.16
C LEU A 114 -4.58 0.63 10.11
N VAL A 115 -5.27 0.68 8.98
CA VAL A 115 -4.90 -0.04 7.76
C VAL A 115 -4.55 0.98 6.68
N PHE A 116 -3.44 0.76 6.02
CA PHE A 116 -2.95 1.59 4.93
C PHE A 116 -2.79 0.74 3.67
N ALA A 117 -3.28 1.23 2.54
CA ALA A 117 -3.10 0.62 1.24
C ALA A 117 -2.72 1.71 0.23
N ALA A 118 -1.56 1.60 -0.40
CA ALA A 118 -1.07 2.61 -1.33
C ALA A 118 -0.68 2.00 -2.67
N CYS A 119 -1.42 2.34 -3.71
CA CYS A 119 -1.21 1.86 -5.07
C CYS A 119 -1.27 0.31 -5.16
N VAL A 120 -2.32 -0.28 -4.58
CA VAL A 120 -2.52 -1.73 -4.50
C VAL A 120 -3.77 -2.16 -5.25
N PHE A 121 -4.89 -1.45 -5.04
CA PHE A 121 -6.20 -1.93 -5.49
C PHE A 121 -6.35 -1.90 -7.02
N HIS A 122 -5.62 -1.05 -7.72
CA HIS A 122 -5.62 -1.04 -9.18
C HIS A 122 -4.98 -2.30 -9.81
N HIS A 123 -4.22 -3.08 -9.04
CA HIS A 123 -3.69 -4.38 -9.44
C HIS A 123 -4.62 -5.55 -9.12
N ILE A 124 -5.68 -5.32 -8.37
CA ILE A 124 -6.61 -6.35 -7.92
C ILE A 124 -7.79 -6.43 -8.90
N ASP A 125 -8.09 -7.65 -9.36
CA ASP A 125 -9.27 -7.89 -10.18
C ASP A 125 -10.52 -7.29 -9.54
N ALA A 126 -11.37 -6.63 -10.35
CA ALA A 126 -12.56 -5.90 -9.88
C ALA A 126 -13.49 -6.77 -9.01
N MET A 127 -13.63 -8.06 -9.35
CA MET A 127 -14.47 -8.99 -8.58
C MET A 127 -13.88 -9.32 -7.20
N ARG A 128 -12.59 -9.14 -7.02
CA ARG A 128 -11.88 -9.43 -5.75
C ARG A 128 -11.74 -8.18 -4.86
N GLN A 129 -11.91 -6.98 -5.40
CA GLN A 129 -11.75 -5.74 -4.65
C GLN A 129 -12.71 -5.65 -3.45
N VAL A 130 -14.02 -5.90 -3.67
CA VAL A 130 -15.03 -5.85 -2.60
C VAL A 130 -14.79 -6.93 -1.52
N PRO A 131 -14.54 -8.20 -1.84
CA PRO A 131 -14.13 -9.20 -0.85
C PRO A 131 -12.92 -8.77 -0.01
N LEU A 132 -11.87 -8.23 -0.63
CA LEU A 132 -10.68 -7.76 0.09
C LEU A 132 -10.95 -6.53 0.95
N LEU A 133 -11.79 -5.60 0.51
CA LEU A 133 -12.21 -4.47 1.36
C LEU A 133 -12.97 -4.95 2.61
N ARG A 134 -13.80 -5.99 2.49
CA ARG A 134 -14.46 -6.62 3.66
C ARG A 134 -13.45 -7.26 4.60
N GLU A 135 -12.41 -7.86 4.05
CA GLU A 135 -11.32 -8.47 4.82
C GLU A 135 -10.49 -7.41 5.55
N LEU A 136 -10.14 -6.29 4.88
CA LEU A 136 -9.52 -5.14 5.54
C LEU A 136 -10.41 -4.57 6.65
N ARG A 137 -11.72 -4.48 6.42
CA ARG A 137 -12.67 -4.03 7.46
C ARG A 137 -12.74 -5.02 8.63
N ARG A 138 -12.67 -6.32 8.38
CA ARG A 138 -12.67 -7.36 9.43
C ARG A 138 -11.48 -7.22 10.37
N VAL A 139 -10.27 -7.03 9.82
CA VAL A 139 -9.05 -6.91 10.65
C VAL A 139 -8.90 -5.53 11.29
N LEU A 140 -9.65 -4.54 10.84
CA LEU A 140 -9.67 -3.19 11.40
C LEU A 140 -10.52 -3.16 12.68
N ALA A 141 -10.01 -2.53 13.73
CA ALA A 141 -10.76 -2.28 14.96
C ALA A 141 -12.04 -1.46 14.70
N GLU A 142 -12.99 -1.47 15.62
CA GLU A 142 -14.28 -0.79 15.46
C GLU A 142 -14.11 0.69 15.10
N ASP A 143 -13.25 1.40 15.84
CA ASP A 143 -12.89 2.80 15.62
C ASP A 143 -11.64 2.97 14.73
N GLY A 144 -11.18 1.91 14.09
CA GLY A 144 -9.98 1.92 13.24
C GLY A 144 -10.23 2.68 11.94
N ARG A 145 -9.14 3.10 11.30
CA ARG A 145 -9.17 3.88 10.05
C ARG A 145 -8.50 3.15 8.91
N LEU A 146 -9.15 3.16 7.75
CA LEU A 146 -8.55 2.73 6.49
C LEU A 146 -8.13 3.98 5.69
N PHE A 147 -6.85 4.02 5.30
CA PHE A 147 -6.32 5.00 4.36
C PHE A 147 -5.94 4.31 3.07
N MET A 148 -6.56 4.73 1.98
CA MET A 148 -6.31 4.20 0.66
C MET A 148 -5.84 5.31 -0.26
N PHE A 149 -4.69 5.11 -0.91
CA PHE A 149 -4.12 6.01 -1.91
C PHE A 149 -4.02 5.27 -3.24
N GLU A 150 -4.68 5.78 -4.25
CA GLU A 150 -4.67 5.20 -5.59
C GLU A 150 -4.31 6.25 -6.64
N HIS A 151 -3.97 5.80 -7.82
CA HIS A 151 -3.68 6.65 -8.97
C HIS A 151 -4.93 7.44 -9.39
N ASN A 152 -4.80 8.77 -9.50
CA ASN A 152 -5.90 9.61 -9.92
C ASN A 152 -6.13 9.48 -11.45
N PRO A 153 -7.24 8.87 -11.90
CA PRO A 153 -7.54 8.67 -13.32
C PRO A 153 -7.83 9.97 -14.08
N LEU A 154 -8.10 11.07 -13.36
CA LEU A 154 -8.39 12.38 -13.96
C LEU A 154 -7.11 13.18 -14.23
N ASN A 155 -5.97 12.79 -13.65
CA ASN A 155 -4.70 13.46 -13.88
C ASN A 155 -4.00 12.88 -15.13
N PRO A 156 -3.78 13.67 -16.21
CA PRO A 156 -3.18 13.18 -17.43
C PRO A 156 -1.73 12.70 -17.24
N LEU A 157 -0.96 13.28 -16.32
CA LEU A 157 0.40 12.85 -16.02
C LEU A 157 0.40 11.48 -15.31
N THR A 158 -0.53 11.27 -14.38
CA THR A 158 -0.73 9.98 -13.73
C THR A 158 -1.13 8.90 -14.75
N ARG A 159 -2.06 9.22 -15.64
CA ARG A 159 -2.46 8.30 -16.73
C ARG A 159 -1.29 7.95 -17.65
N HIS A 160 -0.48 8.93 -18.01
CA HIS A 160 0.71 8.68 -18.82
C HIS A 160 1.70 7.75 -18.09
N ALA A 161 1.97 8.01 -16.81
CA ALA A 161 2.86 7.18 -16.00
C ALA A 161 2.36 5.73 -15.90
N VAL A 162 1.07 5.53 -15.62
CA VAL A 162 0.44 4.19 -15.58
C VAL A 162 0.51 3.50 -16.93
N ASN A 163 0.12 4.18 -18.02
CA ASN A 163 0.10 3.58 -19.37
C ASN A 163 1.49 3.22 -19.92
N THR A 164 2.56 3.80 -19.35
CA THR A 164 3.95 3.52 -19.76
C THR A 164 4.68 2.62 -18.76
N CYS A 165 4.02 2.24 -17.68
CA CYS A 165 4.57 1.38 -16.64
C CYS A 165 4.30 -0.09 -16.95
N PRO A 166 5.32 -0.94 -17.13
CA PRO A 166 5.10 -2.37 -17.36
C PRO A 166 4.38 -3.08 -16.20
N PHE A 167 4.48 -2.56 -14.98
CA PHE A 167 3.76 -3.10 -13.82
C PHE A 167 2.27 -2.79 -13.83
N ASP A 168 1.88 -1.73 -14.52
CA ASP A 168 0.51 -1.23 -14.55
C ASP A 168 -0.21 -1.63 -15.85
N GLU A 169 0.36 -2.54 -16.66
CA GLU A 169 -0.21 -2.98 -17.94
C GLU A 169 -1.67 -3.46 -17.80
N ASN A 170 -2.00 -4.09 -16.66
CA ASN A 170 -3.35 -4.57 -16.33
C ASN A 170 -4.03 -3.72 -15.24
N ALA A 171 -3.54 -2.51 -14.94
CA ALA A 171 -4.07 -1.68 -13.87
C ALA A 171 -5.47 -1.15 -14.19
N LEU A 172 -6.38 -1.32 -13.23
CA LEU A 172 -7.72 -0.75 -13.27
C LEU A 172 -7.74 0.53 -12.42
N LEU A 173 -7.66 1.69 -13.07
CA LEU A 173 -7.68 2.96 -12.37
C LEU A 173 -9.03 3.19 -11.68
N ILE A 174 -8.99 3.38 -10.37
CA ILE A 174 -10.16 3.57 -9.51
C ILE A 174 -10.35 5.06 -9.27
N SER A 175 -11.50 5.60 -9.64
CA SER A 175 -11.89 6.97 -9.24
C SER A 175 -12.40 6.95 -7.80
N ALA A 176 -12.01 7.94 -7.00
CA ALA A 176 -12.71 8.20 -5.76
C ALA A 176 -14.21 8.45 -6.09
N PRO A 177 -15.15 7.82 -5.35
CA PRO A 177 -16.57 8.15 -5.54
C PRO A 177 -16.71 9.66 -5.38
N GLY A 178 -17.30 10.30 -6.37
CA GLY A 178 -17.66 11.71 -6.27
C GLY A 178 -18.44 11.91 -4.98
N LYS A 179 -18.27 13.05 -4.32
CA LYS A 179 -19.05 13.44 -3.13
C LYS A 179 -20.54 13.57 -3.55
N ASN A 180 -21.19 12.46 -3.79
CA ASN A 180 -22.63 12.41 -3.80
C ASN A 180 -23.05 12.06 -2.39
N THR A 181 -23.42 13.09 -1.66
CA THR A 181 -24.23 13.07 -0.45
C THR A 181 -25.25 11.94 -0.54
N LEU A 182 -25.12 10.98 0.38
CA LEU A 182 -26.24 10.21 0.87
C LEU A 182 -27.04 11.08 1.83
#